data_bc44b2c5217b837fefa7be320d1468f1
#
_entry.id   bc44b2c5217b837fefa7be320d1468f1
#
_cell.length_a   1.000
_cell.length_b   1.000
_cell.length_c   1.000
_cell.angle_alpha   90.00
_cell.angle_beta   90.00
_cell.angle_gamma   90.00
#
_symmetry.space_group_name_H-M   'P 1'
#
loop_
_entity.id
_entity.type
_entity.pdbx_description
1 polymer ?
#
loop_
_entity_poly.entity_id
_entity_poly.type
_entity_poly.pdbx_seq_one_letter_code
_entity_poly.pdbx_strand_id
1 'polypeptide(L)'
;LYKTQDGWIFLMCNKEKFWGVLAEVLDKPSWVTDERFNNFKARLANRDLLEKELDAALSTATTEEWLKRFGGRVPAAPVYDVKQALDNPFVAEREGVVNAEHPRFGKIRGVAAPVRVDEPLPLRAAPDLGQDTDRLLAELGYDADRIASLREKAVVQ
;
A
#
# COMPACT_ATOMS: atom_id res chain seq x y z
N LEU A 1 -5.61 9.43 -9.15
CA LEU A 1 -5.48 8.02 -9.54
C LEU A 1 -6.25 7.79 -10.82
N TYR A 2 -5.68 7.00 -11.76
CA TYR A 2 -6.27 6.75 -13.07
C TYR A 2 -6.19 5.26 -13.39
N LYS A 3 -7.18 4.76 -14.14
CA LYS A 3 -7.22 3.36 -14.56
C LYS A 3 -6.23 3.10 -15.70
N THR A 4 -5.52 1.97 -15.60
CA THR A 4 -4.76 1.37 -16.69
C THR A 4 -5.43 0.08 -17.15
N GLN A 5 -4.88 -0.60 -18.13
CA GLN A 5 -5.44 -1.86 -18.61
C GLN A 5 -5.47 -2.96 -17.53
N ASP A 6 -4.51 -2.97 -16.60
CA ASP A 6 -4.28 -4.02 -15.62
C ASP A 6 -4.31 -3.55 -14.15
N GLY A 7 -4.58 -2.26 -13.91
CA GLY A 7 -4.57 -1.75 -12.55
C GLY A 7 -4.80 -0.24 -12.45
N TRP A 8 -3.98 0.40 -11.63
CA TRP A 8 -4.09 1.83 -11.37
C TRP A 8 -2.72 2.50 -11.35
N ILE A 9 -2.66 3.72 -11.84
CA ILE A 9 -1.48 4.57 -11.80
C ILE A 9 -1.77 5.88 -11.08
N PHE A 10 -0.82 6.31 -10.25
CA PHE A 10 -0.83 7.65 -9.67
C PHE A 10 -0.02 8.60 -10.57
N LEU A 11 -0.58 9.76 -10.90
CA LEU A 11 0.09 10.83 -11.63
C LEU A 11 0.11 12.11 -10.80
N MET A 12 1.24 12.82 -10.79
CA MET A 12 1.39 14.12 -10.15
C MET A 12 1.90 15.18 -11.14
N CYS A 13 1.05 15.57 -12.08
CA CYS A 13 1.38 16.55 -13.14
C CYS A 13 0.83 17.96 -12.82
N ASN A 14 1.00 18.42 -11.59
CA ASN A 14 0.54 19.74 -11.13
C ASN A 14 1.39 20.92 -11.64
N LYS A 15 2.62 20.67 -12.13
CA LYS A 15 3.48 21.69 -12.77
C LYS A 15 3.34 21.63 -14.27
N GLU A 16 3.30 22.80 -14.93
CA GLU A 16 3.10 22.90 -16.39
C GLU A 16 4.12 22.11 -17.20
N LYS A 17 5.38 22.06 -16.75
CA LYS A 17 6.41 21.25 -17.41
C LYS A 17 6.07 19.75 -17.50
N PHE A 18 5.42 19.20 -16.47
CA PHE A 18 5.02 17.80 -16.45
C PHE A 18 3.73 17.58 -17.27
N TRP A 19 2.85 18.59 -17.30
CA TRP A 19 1.64 18.55 -18.13
C TRP A 19 1.97 18.41 -19.61
N GLY A 20 2.90 19.24 -20.12
CA GLY A 20 3.32 19.18 -21.51
C GLY A 20 3.91 17.80 -21.89
N VAL A 21 4.76 17.22 -21.01
CA VAL A 21 5.34 15.90 -21.25
C VAL A 21 4.27 14.80 -21.17
N LEU A 22 3.32 14.90 -20.24
CA LEU A 22 2.21 13.94 -20.15
C LEU A 22 1.38 13.96 -21.42
N ALA A 23 0.99 15.15 -21.91
CA ALA A 23 0.21 15.32 -23.13
C ALA A 23 0.95 14.73 -24.36
N GLU A 24 2.27 14.96 -24.45
CA GLU A 24 3.12 14.36 -25.50
C GLU A 24 3.09 12.83 -25.45
N VAL A 25 3.36 12.23 -24.30
CA VAL A 25 3.45 10.77 -24.15
C VAL A 25 2.10 10.08 -24.35
N LEU A 26 1.00 10.74 -24.02
CA LEU A 26 -0.36 10.24 -24.25
C LEU A 26 -0.84 10.45 -25.70
N ASP A 27 0.01 11.01 -26.59
CA ASP A 27 -0.36 11.38 -27.97
C ASP A 27 -1.54 12.35 -28.03
N LYS A 28 -1.55 13.31 -27.10
CA LYS A 28 -2.55 14.38 -26.96
C LYS A 28 -1.91 15.78 -26.93
N PRO A 29 -0.99 16.11 -27.85
CA PRO A 29 -0.26 17.38 -27.79
C PRO A 29 -1.17 18.63 -27.82
N SER A 30 -2.37 18.50 -28.39
CA SER A 30 -3.37 19.57 -28.42
C SER A 30 -3.86 20.01 -27.04
N TRP A 31 -3.74 19.14 -26.00
CA TRP A 31 -4.14 19.49 -24.64
C TRP A 31 -3.35 20.66 -24.04
N VAL A 32 -2.14 20.90 -24.55
CA VAL A 32 -1.29 22.01 -24.08
C VAL A 32 -1.87 23.38 -24.46
N THR A 33 -2.58 23.45 -25.59
CA THR A 33 -3.18 24.69 -26.11
C THR A 33 -4.71 24.73 -25.93
N ASP A 34 -5.33 23.62 -25.56
CA ASP A 34 -6.78 23.55 -25.34
C ASP A 34 -7.18 24.42 -24.14
N GLU A 35 -8.09 25.35 -24.33
CA GLU A 35 -8.56 26.29 -23.30
C GLU A 35 -9.10 25.57 -22.05
N ARG A 36 -9.57 24.34 -22.20
CA ARG A 36 -10.05 23.50 -21.08
C ARG A 36 -8.90 22.96 -20.21
N PHE A 37 -7.66 22.83 -20.76
CA PHE A 37 -6.56 22.11 -20.12
C PHE A 37 -5.22 22.86 -20.12
N ASN A 38 -5.11 23.99 -20.80
CA ASN A 38 -3.86 24.71 -21.07
C ASN A 38 -3.16 25.31 -19.83
N ASN A 39 -3.82 25.31 -18.68
CA ASN A 39 -3.24 25.75 -17.42
C ASN A 39 -3.89 25.04 -16.22
N PHE A 40 -3.27 25.12 -15.07
CA PHE A 40 -3.74 24.43 -13.86
C PHE A 40 -5.18 24.82 -13.46
N LYS A 41 -5.53 26.11 -13.55
CA LYS A 41 -6.87 26.61 -13.21
C LYS A 41 -7.94 26.04 -14.16
N ALA A 42 -7.64 25.99 -15.45
CA ALA A 42 -8.53 25.41 -16.47
C ALA A 42 -8.71 23.89 -16.25
N ARG A 43 -7.62 23.16 -15.97
CA ARG A 43 -7.69 21.73 -15.63
C ARG A 43 -8.51 21.46 -14.38
N LEU A 44 -8.40 22.30 -13.35
CA LEU A 44 -9.20 22.18 -12.14
C LEU A 44 -10.68 22.42 -12.41
N ALA A 45 -11.01 23.44 -13.23
CA ALA A 45 -12.39 23.76 -13.60
C ALA A 45 -13.03 22.65 -14.46
N ASN A 46 -12.24 21.93 -15.26
CA ASN A 46 -12.67 20.84 -16.13
C ASN A 46 -12.23 19.46 -15.63
N ARG A 47 -12.11 19.30 -14.31
CA ARG A 47 -11.55 18.09 -13.67
C ARG A 47 -12.24 16.81 -14.10
N ASP A 48 -13.56 16.77 -14.08
CA ASP A 48 -14.32 15.55 -14.38
C ASP A 48 -14.19 15.13 -15.85
N LEU A 49 -14.06 16.11 -16.75
CA LEU A 49 -13.79 15.85 -18.15
C LEU A 49 -12.37 15.34 -18.35
N LEU A 50 -11.40 15.99 -17.71
CA LEU A 50 -10.00 15.58 -17.78
C LEU A 50 -9.77 14.18 -17.22
N GLU A 51 -10.44 13.83 -16.14
CA GLU A 51 -10.38 12.49 -15.54
C GLU A 51 -10.83 11.42 -16.53
N LYS A 52 -11.96 11.63 -17.20
CA LYS A 52 -12.47 10.73 -18.24
C LYS A 52 -11.53 10.58 -19.43
N GLU A 53 -10.95 11.67 -19.88
CA GLU A 53 -10.00 11.68 -21.00
C GLU A 53 -8.69 10.95 -20.63
N LEU A 54 -8.20 11.13 -19.40
CA LEU A 54 -7.02 10.46 -18.88
C LEU A 54 -7.28 8.95 -18.68
N ASP A 55 -8.41 8.58 -18.10
CA ASP A 55 -8.80 7.17 -17.94
C ASP A 55 -8.92 6.48 -19.32
N ALA A 56 -9.53 7.14 -20.28
CA ALA A 56 -9.65 6.61 -21.65
C ALA A 56 -8.27 6.40 -22.30
N ALA A 57 -7.35 7.35 -22.15
CA ALA A 57 -6.01 7.22 -22.68
C ALA A 57 -5.18 6.15 -21.97
N LEU A 58 -5.19 6.16 -20.64
CA LEU A 58 -4.34 5.29 -19.83
C LEU A 58 -4.82 3.82 -19.81
N SER A 59 -6.11 3.56 -20.01
CA SER A 59 -6.65 2.20 -20.10
C SER A 59 -6.19 1.42 -21.35
N THR A 60 -5.51 2.08 -22.30
CA THR A 60 -5.03 1.45 -23.54
C THR A 60 -3.75 0.62 -23.39
N ALA A 61 -3.07 0.71 -22.25
CA ALA A 61 -1.86 -0.05 -21.99
C ALA A 61 -1.75 -0.41 -20.49
N THR A 62 -0.85 -1.34 -20.17
CA THR A 62 -0.58 -1.74 -18.79
C THR A 62 0.13 -0.64 -17.99
N THR A 63 0.05 -0.73 -16.67
CA THR A 63 0.76 0.20 -15.76
C THR A 63 2.27 0.20 -16.04
N GLU A 64 2.86 -0.97 -16.24
CA GLU A 64 4.29 -1.10 -16.53
C GLU A 64 4.68 -0.45 -17.87
N GLU A 65 3.88 -0.65 -18.92
CA GLU A 65 4.12 -0.04 -20.22
C GLU A 65 4.05 1.50 -20.15
N TRP A 66 3.09 2.04 -19.39
CA TRP A 66 3.00 3.48 -19.18
C TRP A 66 4.20 4.02 -18.41
N LEU A 67 4.64 3.34 -17.36
CA LEU A 67 5.84 3.76 -16.62
C LEU A 67 7.10 3.75 -17.51
N LYS A 68 7.23 2.77 -18.40
CA LYS A 68 8.31 2.73 -19.41
C LYS A 68 8.22 3.90 -20.39
N ARG A 69 7.02 4.21 -20.92
CA ARG A 69 6.81 5.33 -21.85
C ARG A 69 7.08 6.68 -21.18
N PHE A 70 6.71 6.82 -19.92
CA PHE A 70 7.00 8.03 -19.13
C PHE A 70 8.51 8.20 -18.86
N GLY A 71 9.26 7.13 -18.72
CA GLY A 71 10.72 7.13 -18.61
C GLY A 71 11.26 8.06 -17.51
N GLY A 72 10.53 8.23 -16.41
CA GLY A 72 10.87 9.16 -15.33
C GLY A 72 10.63 10.65 -15.63
N ARG A 73 10.20 11.01 -16.85
CA ARG A 73 9.91 12.40 -17.23
C ARG A 73 8.59 12.91 -16.66
N VAL A 74 7.66 12.00 -16.38
CA VAL A 74 6.36 12.26 -15.75
C VAL A 74 6.40 11.68 -14.33
N PRO A 75 6.07 12.45 -13.29
CA PRO A 75 5.94 11.93 -11.93
C PRO A 75 4.76 10.96 -11.85
N ALA A 76 5.06 9.69 -11.91
CA ALA A 76 4.09 8.60 -11.92
C ALA A 76 4.56 7.44 -11.05
N ALA A 77 3.63 6.74 -10.46
CA ALA A 77 3.91 5.52 -9.69
C ALA A 77 2.76 4.52 -9.83
N PRO A 78 3.05 3.21 -9.79
CA PRO A 78 2.01 2.20 -9.77
C PRO A 78 1.27 2.24 -8.43
N VAL A 79 0.00 1.87 -8.43
CA VAL A 79 -0.78 1.65 -7.20
C VAL A 79 -0.86 0.14 -6.98
N TYR A 80 -0.24 -0.31 -5.91
CA TYR A 80 -0.17 -1.72 -5.55
C TYR A 80 -1.27 -2.10 -4.57
N ASP A 81 -1.80 -3.30 -4.71
CA ASP A 81 -2.51 -3.97 -3.62
C ASP A 81 -1.50 -4.45 -2.54
N VAL A 82 -2.04 -4.97 -1.43
CA VAL A 82 -1.18 -5.41 -0.30
C VAL A 82 -0.24 -6.54 -0.73
N LYS A 83 -0.71 -7.47 -1.56
CA LYS A 83 0.13 -8.58 -2.04
C LYS A 83 1.26 -8.06 -2.94
N GLN A 84 0.93 -7.23 -3.92
CA GLN A 84 1.90 -6.62 -4.82
C GLN A 84 2.92 -5.77 -4.06
N ALA A 85 2.48 -5.03 -3.04
CA ALA A 85 3.36 -4.23 -2.21
C ALA A 85 4.35 -5.11 -1.41
N LEU A 86 3.89 -6.22 -0.83
CA LEU A 86 4.74 -7.16 -0.09
C LEU A 86 5.69 -7.96 -0.99
N ASP A 87 5.32 -8.18 -2.26
CA ASP A 87 6.15 -8.87 -3.25
C ASP A 87 7.10 -7.92 -4.00
N ASN A 88 7.05 -6.62 -3.73
CA ASN A 88 7.88 -5.63 -4.39
C ASN A 88 9.37 -5.83 -4.06
N PRO A 89 10.27 -5.92 -5.07
CA PRO A 89 11.71 -6.10 -4.86
C PRO A 89 12.33 -5.06 -3.92
N PHE A 90 11.93 -3.80 -4.01
CA PHE A 90 12.40 -2.74 -3.11
C PHE A 90 12.06 -3.02 -1.64
N VAL A 91 10.87 -3.56 -1.37
CA VAL A 91 10.46 -3.94 -0.01
C VAL A 91 11.26 -5.14 0.48
N ALA A 92 11.50 -6.12 -0.40
CA ALA A 92 12.32 -7.30 -0.09
C ALA A 92 13.78 -6.92 0.19
N GLU A 93 14.41 -6.09 -0.66
CA GLU A 93 15.79 -5.61 -0.47
C GLU A 93 15.98 -4.86 0.85
N ARG A 94 14.94 -4.22 1.35
CA ARG A 94 14.96 -3.50 2.62
C ARG A 94 14.49 -4.35 3.79
N GLU A 95 14.36 -5.66 3.62
CA GLU A 95 13.85 -6.55 4.66
C GLU A 95 12.53 -6.05 5.28
N GLY A 96 11.71 -5.43 4.43
CA GLY A 96 10.44 -4.83 4.83
C GLY A 96 9.32 -5.86 5.06
N VAL A 97 9.58 -7.13 4.75
CA VAL A 97 8.66 -8.25 4.99
C VAL A 97 9.27 -9.19 6.02
N VAL A 98 8.46 -9.59 6.96
CA VAL A 98 8.80 -10.58 7.98
C VAL A 98 7.87 -11.78 7.88
N ASN A 99 8.41 -12.96 8.23
CA ASN A 99 7.66 -14.21 8.23
C ASN A 99 7.57 -14.74 9.66
N ALA A 100 6.42 -15.26 10.03
CA ALA A 100 6.22 -15.96 11.31
C ALA A 100 5.42 -17.24 11.10
N GLU A 101 5.58 -18.18 12.02
CA GLU A 101 4.73 -19.37 12.10
C GLU A 101 3.62 -19.09 13.12
N HIS A 102 2.37 -19.17 12.67
CA HIS A 102 1.20 -19.08 13.53
C HIS A 102 0.66 -20.48 13.81
N PRO A 103 0.42 -20.88 15.06
CA PRO A 103 -0.03 -22.24 15.40
C PRO A 103 -1.28 -22.70 14.64
N ARG A 104 -2.20 -21.76 14.38
CA ARG A 104 -3.49 -22.02 13.73
C ARG A 104 -3.46 -21.81 12.22
N PHE A 105 -2.71 -20.81 11.73
CA PHE A 105 -2.75 -20.39 10.32
C PHE A 105 -1.50 -20.78 9.53
N GLY A 106 -0.50 -21.41 10.18
CA GLY A 106 0.77 -21.74 9.52
C GLY A 106 1.61 -20.51 9.21
N LYS A 107 2.27 -20.51 8.07
CA LYS A 107 3.14 -19.39 7.66
C LYS A 107 2.32 -18.12 7.38
N ILE A 108 2.64 -17.06 8.08
CA ILE A 108 2.10 -15.73 7.87
C ILE A 108 3.21 -14.75 7.44
N ARG A 109 2.85 -13.79 6.61
CA ARG A 109 3.72 -12.69 6.19
C ARG A 109 3.17 -11.38 6.73
N GLY A 110 4.04 -10.52 7.20
CA GLY A 110 3.69 -9.21 7.71
C GLY A 110 4.69 -8.15 7.31
N VAL A 111 4.34 -6.91 7.57
CA VAL A 111 5.24 -5.77 7.40
C VAL A 111 6.20 -5.72 8.58
N ALA A 112 7.50 -5.56 8.30
CA ALA A 112 8.51 -5.34 9.33
C ALA A 112 8.28 -4.02 10.08
N ALA A 113 8.76 -3.95 11.31
CA ALA A 113 8.73 -2.69 12.06
C ALA A 113 9.49 -1.60 11.29
N PRO A 114 8.92 -0.39 11.14
CA PRO A 114 9.59 0.69 10.42
C PRO A 114 10.80 1.25 11.18
N VAL A 115 10.79 1.09 12.50
CA VAL A 115 11.93 1.45 13.36
C VAL A 115 12.82 0.22 13.50
N ARG A 116 14.06 0.35 13.05
CA ARG A 116 15.07 -0.70 13.16
C ARG A 116 15.91 -0.46 14.42
N VAL A 117 16.18 -1.53 15.11
CA VAL A 117 17.08 -1.57 16.28
C VAL A 117 18.24 -2.51 15.95
N ASP A 118 19.39 -2.33 16.60
CA ASP A 118 20.60 -3.11 16.34
C ASP A 118 20.39 -4.61 16.58
N GLU A 119 19.54 -4.95 17.56
CA GLU A 119 19.11 -6.31 17.82
C GLU A 119 17.65 -6.50 17.40
N PRO A 120 17.39 -7.13 16.24
CA PRO A 120 16.03 -7.35 15.78
C PRO A 120 15.28 -8.27 16.74
N LEU A 121 14.13 -7.80 17.21
CA LEU A 121 13.23 -8.64 18.00
C LEU A 121 12.70 -9.79 17.12
N PRO A 122 12.73 -11.03 17.62
CA PRO A 122 12.18 -12.17 16.90
C PRO A 122 10.69 -11.91 16.64
N LEU A 123 10.27 -12.02 15.38
CA LEU A 123 8.87 -11.93 15.04
C LEU A 123 8.13 -13.13 15.64
N ARG A 124 7.18 -12.86 16.50
CA ARG A 124 6.23 -13.85 17.02
C ARG A 124 4.88 -13.64 16.37
N ALA A 125 4.17 -14.73 16.13
CA ALA A 125 2.77 -14.65 15.74
C ALA A 125 1.95 -13.97 16.84
N ALA A 126 0.87 -13.31 16.47
CA ALA A 126 -0.07 -12.78 17.44
C ALA A 126 -0.63 -13.94 18.28
N PRO A 127 -0.75 -13.79 19.59
CA PRO A 127 -1.33 -14.84 20.43
C PRO A 127 -2.83 -14.99 20.16
N ASP A 128 -3.33 -16.21 20.34
CA ASP A 128 -4.77 -16.42 20.44
C ASP A 128 -5.33 -15.76 21.72
N LEU A 129 -6.60 -15.43 21.70
CA LEU A 129 -7.26 -14.83 22.86
C LEU A 129 -7.17 -15.78 24.07
N GLY A 130 -6.63 -15.28 25.17
CA GLY A 130 -6.43 -16.05 26.39
C GLY A 130 -5.21 -16.99 26.41
N GLN A 131 -4.41 -17.05 25.35
CA GLN A 131 -3.26 -17.96 25.22
C GLN A 131 -2.25 -17.82 26.36
N ASP A 132 -2.01 -16.64 26.87
CA ASP A 132 -1.03 -16.33 27.90
C ASP A 132 -1.66 -16.12 29.29
N THR A 133 -2.96 -16.28 29.42
CA THR A 133 -3.71 -15.94 30.65
C THR A 133 -3.14 -16.64 31.89
N ASP A 134 -2.97 -17.96 31.84
CA ASP A 134 -2.52 -18.76 32.99
C ASP A 134 -1.10 -18.36 33.37
N ARG A 135 -0.22 -18.23 32.38
CA ARG A 135 1.17 -17.83 32.63
C ARG A 135 1.26 -16.46 33.29
N LEU A 136 0.54 -15.47 32.76
CA LEU A 136 0.56 -14.09 33.27
C LEU A 136 -0.05 -14.01 34.68
N LEU A 137 -1.13 -14.73 34.93
CA LEU A 137 -1.73 -14.77 36.29
C LEU A 137 -0.83 -15.47 37.29
N ALA A 138 -0.17 -16.56 36.89
CA ALA A 138 0.80 -17.23 37.74
C ALA A 138 2.02 -16.33 38.07
N GLU A 139 2.54 -15.59 37.11
CA GLU A 139 3.60 -14.59 37.33
C GLU A 139 3.18 -13.46 38.29
N LEU A 140 1.88 -13.14 38.33
CA LEU A 140 1.29 -12.21 39.30
C LEU A 140 0.97 -12.83 40.68
N GLY A 141 1.28 -14.13 40.89
CA GLY A 141 1.13 -14.82 42.17
C GLY A 141 -0.25 -15.48 42.39
N TYR A 142 -1.06 -15.62 41.33
CA TYR A 142 -2.30 -16.40 41.42
C TYR A 142 -1.96 -17.89 41.35
N ASP A 143 -2.53 -18.67 42.26
CA ASP A 143 -2.44 -20.14 42.22
C ASP A 143 -3.44 -20.73 41.21
N ALA A 144 -3.27 -22.03 40.95
CA ALA A 144 -4.08 -22.71 39.93
C ALA A 144 -5.57 -22.72 40.28
N ASP A 145 -5.94 -22.84 41.54
CA ASP A 145 -7.33 -22.88 42.00
C ASP A 145 -7.99 -21.51 41.79
N ARG A 146 -7.26 -20.46 42.06
CA ARG A 146 -7.73 -19.08 41.82
C ARG A 146 -7.92 -18.80 40.35
N ILE A 147 -7.00 -19.25 39.49
CA ILE A 147 -7.11 -19.09 38.01
C ILE A 147 -8.33 -19.87 37.48
N ALA A 148 -8.53 -21.12 37.93
CA ALA A 148 -9.69 -21.92 37.58
C ALA A 148 -11.01 -21.22 37.97
N SER A 149 -11.09 -20.67 39.19
CA SER A 149 -12.27 -19.92 39.64
C SER A 149 -12.53 -18.67 38.80
N LEU A 150 -11.50 -17.97 38.29
CA LEU A 150 -11.66 -16.81 37.41
C LEU A 150 -12.20 -17.24 36.05
N ARG A 151 -11.79 -18.41 35.53
CA ARG A 151 -12.32 -18.98 34.28
C ARG A 151 -13.77 -19.41 34.43
N GLU A 152 -14.14 -20.12 35.52
CA GLU A 152 -15.53 -20.51 35.78
C GLU A 152 -16.49 -19.29 35.82
N LYS A 153 -16.00 -18.19 36.39
CA LYS A 153 -16.76 -16.93 36.46
C LYS A 153 -16.71 -16.10 35.16
N ALA A 154 -16.09 -16.62 34.12
CA ALA A 154 -15.87 -15.92 32.83
C ALA A 154 -15.19 -14.52 32.98
N VAL A 155 -14.37 -14.32 34.01
CA VAL A 155 -13.58 -13.09 34.21
C VAL A 155 -12.36 -13.11 33.29
N VAL A 156 -11.82 -14.28 32.99
CA VAL A 156 -10.69 -14.52 32.08
C VAL A 156 -10.99 -15.66 31.12
N GLN A 157 -10.24 -15.68 30.00
CA GLN A 157 -10.27 -16.77 29.02
C GLN A 157 -8.97 -17.56 29.06
#